data_875a2c8efceadcacc5383a3b63e3784b
#
_entry.id   875a2c8efceadcacc5383a3b63e3784b
#
_cell.length_a   1.000
_cell.length_b   1.000
_cell.length_c   1.000
_cell.angle_alpha   90.00
_cell.angle_beta   90.00
_cell.angle_gamma   90.00
#
_symmetry.space_group_name_H-M   'P 1'
#
loop_
_entity.id
_entity.type
_entity.pdbx_description
1 polymer ?
#
loop_
_entity_poly.entity_id
_entity_poly.type
_entity_poly.pdbx_seq_one_letter_code
_entity_poly.pdbx_strand_id
1 'polypeptide(L)'
;MLIGTRRQTLRTMIAVCLAVTLAAFPAFAQDKFKAVTSFTVIADIAQNVAGDAAVVESITRPGAEIHNYQPTPGDIQRAQGADLVFYNGLNLETWFQRFFANLRDVPSATVSEGVEPIGIAEGPYEGKPNPHAWMSPSAALIYVDNIRDAFVEHDPANAETYKANAEAYKARITETIAPIQTELSGVPEARRWLVTSEGAFSYLARDFGLKELYLWPINADQQGTPQQVRHVIDIMRENAIPVIFSESTISPAPAEQVARETGAKYGGVLYVDSLSEPDGPVPTYLDLLRVTSETIAKGLAE
;
A
#
# COMPACT_ATOMS: atom_id res chain seq x y z
N MET A 1 10.58 100.57 -39.10
CA MET A 1 9.95 100.53 -37.82
C MET A 1 8.77 99.60 -37.95
N LEU A 2 8.97 98.27 -37.78
CA LEU A 2 7.92 97.27 -37.92
C LEU A 2 8.21 96.12 -37.01
N ILE A 3 7.31 95.93 -36.08
CA ILE A 3 7.36 94.91 -35.00
C ILE A 3 6.69 93.66 -35.58
N GLY A 4 7.42 92.57 -35.71
CA GLY A 4 6.91 91.24 -36.09
C GLY A 4 6.61 90.35 -34.96
N THR A 5 5.35 89.99 -34.81
CA THR A 5 4.85 89.04 -33.79
C THR A 5 4.98 87.61 -34.32
N ARG A 6 5.79 86.82 -33.64
CA ARG A 6 5.87 85.32 -33.82
C ARG A 6 4.77 84.67 -32.99
N ARG A 7 3.85 83.99 -33.68
CA ARG A 7 2.92 83.08 -33.07
C ARG A 7 3.60 81.74 -32.90
N GLN A 8 3.84 81.33 -31.68
CA GLN A 8 4.22 79.97 -31.33
C GLN A 8 2.96 79.09 -31.20
N THR A 9 2.81 78.11 -32.07
CA THR A 9 1.78 77.08 -31.97
C THR A 9 2.25 76.00 -30.97
N LEU A 10 1.61 75.93 -29.82
CA LEU A 10 1.77 74.89 -28.83
C LEU A 10 1.05 73.62 -29.29
N ARG A 11 1.80 72.58 -29.67
CA ARG A 11 1.26 71.26 -29.96
C ARG A 11 1.16 70.50 -28.64
N THR A 12 -0.05 70.37 -28.12
CA THR A 12 -0.34 69.51 -26.97
C THR A 12 -0.38 68.06 -27.42
N MET A 13 0.64 67.26 -27.05
CA MET A 13 0.60 65.80 -27.20
C MET A 13 -0.22 65.22 -26.03
N ILE A 14 -1.40 64.71 -26.31
CA ILE A 14 -2.15 63.90 -25.36
C ILE A 14 -1.60 62.49 -25.41
N ALA A 15 -0.85 62.11 -24.37
CA ALA A 15 -0.42 60.72 -24.13
C ALA A 15 -1.61 59.96 -23.48
N VAL A 16 -2.28 59.13 -24.28
CA VAL A 16 -3.29 58.20 -23.75
C VAL A 16 -2.54 56.99 -23.12
N CYS A 17 -2.39 56.99 -21.83
CA CYS A 17 -1.94 55.80 -21.08
C CYS A 17 -3.08 54.77 -21.04
N LEU A 18 -3.01 53.76 -21.86
CA LEU A 18 -3.90 52.60 -21.81
C LEU A 18 -3.47 51.75 -20.61
N ALA A 19 -4.09 51.97 -19.44
CA ALA A 19 -3.90 51.08 -18.27
C ALA A 19 -4.66 49.78 -18.54
N VAL A 20 -3.92 48.74 -18.95
CA VAL A 20 -4.44 47.36 -18.98
C VAL A 20 -4.51 46.90 -17.51
N THR A 21 -5.70 47.01 -16.91
CA THR A 21 -6.01 46.36 -15.64
C THR A 21 -6.11 44.87 -15.93
N LEU A 22 -5.05 44.10 -15.60
CA LEU A 22 -5.15 42.63 -15.43
C LEU A 22 -6.13 42.40 -14.26
N ALA A 23 -7.36 42.06 -14.61
CA ALA A 23 -8.30 41.51 -13.64
C ALA A 23 -7.71 40.17 -13.19
N ALA A 24 -7.09 40.16 -12.01
CA ALA A 24 -6.78 38.91 -11.30
C ALA A 24 -8.13 38.28 -10.98
N PHE A 25 -8.58 37.34 -11.79
CA PHE A 25 -9.67 36.45 -11.40
C PHE A 25 -9.19 35.72 -10.14
N PRO A 26 -10.00 35.68 -9.06
CA PRO A 26 -9.67 34.80 -7.95
C PRO A 26 -9.59 33.39 -8.54
N ALA A 27 -8.41 32.78 -8.50
CA ALA A 27 -8.28 31.37 -8.71
C ALA A 27 -9.08 30.74 -7.56
N PHE A 28 -10.30 30.30 -7.82
CA PHE A 28 -10.94 29.37 -6.92
C PHE A 28 -10.00 28.19 -6.83
N ALA A 29 -9.45 27.94 -5.64
CA ALA A 29 -8.72 26.71 -5.39
C ALA A 29 -9.73 25.58 -5.69
N GLN A 30 -9.56 24.93 -6.82
CA GLN A 30 -10.33 23.75 -7.15
C GLN A 30 -9.97 22.73 -6.08
N ASP A 31 -10.98 22.16 -5.43
CA ASP A 31 -10.74 21.10 -4.47
C ASP A 31 -9.90 20.03 -5.16
N LYS A 32 -8.83 19.59 -4.49
CA LYS A 32 -7.95 18.55 -5.04
C LYS A 32 -8.76 17.28 -5.27
N PHE A 33 -8.44 16.55 -6.32
CA PHE A 33 -8.97 15.22 -6.57
C PHE A 33 -8.80 14.36 -5.33
N LYS A 34 -9.86 13.70 -4.88
CA LYS A 34 -9.88 12.89 -3.66
C LYS A 34 -10.04 11.42 -4.00
N ALA A 35 -9.04 10.62 -3.65
CA ALA A 35 -9.15 9.18 -3.69
C ALA A 35 -9.31 8.59 -2.28
N VAL A 36 -10.06 7.49 -2.18
CA VAL A 36 -10.23 6.73 -0.94
C VAL A 36 -9.80 5.29 -1.17
N THR A 37 -9.15 4.70 -0.20
CA THR A 37 -8.64 3.31 -0.29
C THR A 37 -9.22 2.44 0.82
N SER A 38 -9.30 1.14 0.58
CA SER A 38 -9.78 0.19 1.57
C SER A 38 -8.90 0.14 2.82
N PHE A 39 -7.57 0.17 2.69
CA PHE A 39 -6.65 0.12 3.82
C PHE A 39 -5.35 0.90 3.59
N THR A 40 -4.58 1.06 4.66
CA THR A 40 -3.46 2.00 4.77
C THR A 40 -2.32 1.74 3.79
N VAL A 41 -2.05 0.48 3.45
CA VAL A 41 -0.98 0.11 2.50
C VAL A 41 -1.29 0.65 1.10
N ILE A 42 -2.51 0.43 0.61
CA ILE A 42 -2.94 0.98 -0.70
C ILE A 42 -2.93 2.52 -0.64
N ALA A 43 -3.31 3.10 0.51
CA ALA A 43 -3.32 4.56 0.66
C ALA A 43 -1.93 5.16 0.48
N ASP A 44 -0.91 4.56 1.07
CA ASP A 44 0.47 5.05 0.92
C ASP A 44 0.97 4.90 -0.53
N ILE A 45 0.73 3.75 -1.16
CA ILE A 45 1.09 3.53 -2.56
C ILE A 45 0.40 4.58 -3.44
N ALA A 46 -0.91 4.78 -3.27
CA ALA A 46 -1.69 5.72 -4.04
C ALA A 46 -1.27 7.18 -3.79
N GLN A 47 -0.94 7.55 -2.55
CA GLN A 47 -0.43 8.89 -2.24
C GLN A 47 0.94 9.15 -2.87
N ASN A 48 1.82 8.13 -2.93
CA ASN A 48 3.11 8.26 -3.62
C ASN A 48 2.93 8.46 -5.13
N VAL A 49 1.93 7.83 -5.75
CA VAL A 49 1.57 8.08 -7.16
C VAL A 49 0.91 9.43 -7.34
N ALA A 50 0.01 9.81 -6.44
CA ALA A 50 -0.71 11.08 -6.48
C ALA A 50 0.21 12.29 -6.31
N GLY A 51 1.21 12.20 -5.44
CA GLY A 51 2.02 13.35 -5.02
C GLY A 51 1.13 14.45 -4.44
N ASP A 52 1.34 15.69 -4.92
CA ASP A 52 0.54 16.85 -4.53
C ASP A 52 -0.72 17.05 -5.38
N ALA A 53 -0.92 16.25 -6.44
CA ALA A 53 -2.04 16.40 -7.37
C ALA A 53 -3.38 15.94 -6.79
N ALA A 54 -3.37 14.90 -5.93
CA ALA A 54 -4.55 14.40 -5.27
C ALA A 54 -4.32 14.18 -3.76
N VAL A 55 -5.43 14.03 -3.03
CA VAL A 55 -5.44 13.63 -1.61
C VAL A 55 -5.94 12.19 -1.54
N VAL A 56 -5.22 11.34 -0.80
CA VAL A 56 -5.60 9.94 -0.60
C VAL A 56 -5.91 9.68 0.87
N GLU A 57 -7.06 9.11 1.15
CA GLU A 57 -7.50 8.75 2.50
C GLU A 57 -7.75 7.24 2.60
N SER A 58 -7.37 6.64 3.71
CA SER A 58 -7.69 5.23 4.02
C SER A 58 -8.99 5.10 4.79
N ILE A 59 -9.80 4.08 4.47
CA ILE A 59 -10.97 3.70 5.27
C ILE A 59 -10.53 3.12 6.60
N THR A 60 -9.63 2.12 6.58
CA THR A 60 -9.10 1.57 7.81
C THR A 60 -8.03 2.48 8.42
N ARG A 61 -7.83 2.37 9.72
CA ARG A 61 -6.81 3.12 10.45
C ARG A 61 -5.51 2.31 10.56
N PRO A 62 -4.38 2.96 10.84
CA PRO A 62 -3.15 2.27 11.17
C PRO A 62 -3.36 1.22 12.28
N GLY A 63 -2.74 0.04 12.12
CA GLY A 63 -2.82 -1.08 13.04
C GLY A 63 -4.13 -1.88 12.98
N ALA A 64 -5.07 -1.54 12.10
CA ALA A 64 -6.34 -2.26 11.99
C ALA A 64 -6.16 -3.62 11.28
N GLU A 65 -6.87 -4.64 11.80
CA GLU A 65 -7.10 -5.89 11.08
C GLU A 65 -8.09 -5.63 9.92
N ILE A 66 -7.80 -6.15 8.72
CA ILE A 66 -8.49 -5.76 7.49
C ILE A 66 -9.43 -6.83 6.92
N HIS A 67 -9.26 -8.11 7.27
CA HIS A 67 -10.07 -9.21 6.71
C HIS A 67 -11.53 -9.17 7.18
N ASN A 68 -11.75 -8.91 8.47
CA ASN A 68 -13.08 -8.84 9.09
C ASN A 68 -13.42 -7.41 9.54
N TYR A 69 -12.90 -6.41 8.84
CA TYR A 69 -13.14 -5.02 9.20
C TYR A 69 -14.63 -4.68 9.16
N GLN A 70 -15.10 -3.96 10.17
CA GLN A 70 -16.48 -3.47 10.24
C GLN A 70 -16.47 -1.94 10.13
N PRO A 71 -16.83 -1.38 8.96
CA PRO A 71 -16.85 0.05 8.77
C PRO A 71 -17.79 0.75 9.73
N THR A 72 -17.31 1.86 10.28
CA THR A 72 -18.08 2.73 11.17
C THR A 72 -18.75 3.88 10.39
N PRO A 73 -19.73 4.60 10.97
CA PRO A 73 -20.26 5.81 10.37
C PRO A 73 -19.19 6.86 10.05
N GLY A 74 -18.12 6.94 10.86
CA GLY A 74 -16.99 7.83 10.61
C GLY A 74 -16.20 7.46 9.34
N ASP A 75 -16.10 6.18 9.02
CA ASP A 75 -15.45 5.69 7.80
C ASP A 75 -16.27 6.09 6.56
N ILE A 76 -17.60 5.98 6.65
CA ILE A 76 -18.51 6.44 5.59
C ILE A 76 -18.36 7.95 5.38
N GLN A 77 -18.25 8.74 6.46
CA GLN A 77 -18.05 10.19 6.36
C GLN A 77 -16.71 10.53 5.69
N ARG A 78 -15.62 9.82 6.01
CA ARG A 78 -14.32 10.02 5.35
C ARG A 78 -14.39 9.72 3.85
N ALA A 79 -15.12 8.71 3.46
CA ALA A 79 -15.27 8.32 2.06
C ALA A 79 -16.24 9.23 1.27
N GLN A 80 -17.03 10.07 1.94
CA GLN A 80 -17.89 11.02 1.25
C GLN A 80 -17.07 12.04 0.45
N GLY A 81 -17.56 12.36 -0.74
CA GLY A 81 -16.90 13.29 -1.64
C GLY A 81 -15.64 12.73 -2.29
N ALA A 82 -15.42 11.40 -2.25
CA ALA A 82 -14.38 10.75 -3.03
C ALA A 82 -14.73 10.81 -4.52
N ASP A 83 -13.72 11.08 -5.34
CA ASP A 83 -13.79 11.05 -6.80
C ASP A 83 -13.43 9.66 -7.35
N LEU A 84 -12.67 8.86 -6.58
CA LEU A 84 -12.22 7.53 -6.94
C LEU A 84 -12.01 6.66 -5.70
N VAL A 85 -12.27 5.35 -5.82
CA VAL A 85 -12.02 4.38 -4.75
C VAL A 85 -11.09 3.28 -5.23
N PHE A 86 -10.04 3.01 -4.45
CA PHE A 86 -9.14 1.88 -4.65
C PHE A 86 -9.41 0.77 -3.64
N TYR A 87 -9.42 -0.47 -4.09
CA TYR A 87 -9.51 -1.64 -3.24
C TYR A 87 -8.64 -2.78 -3.77
N ASN A 88 -8.23 -3.70 -2.88
CA ASN A 88 -7.32 -4.78 -3.24
C ASN A 88 -7.91 -5.75 -4.25
N GLY A 89 -9.10 -6.24 -4.01
CA GLY A 89 -9.64 -7.41 -4.70
C GLY A 89 -9.13 -8.72 -4.11
N LEU A 90 -9.03 -9.78 -4.91
CA LEU A 90 -8.59 -11.12 -4.49
C LEU A 90 -9.36 -11.66 -3.26
N ASN A 91 -10.62 -11.28 -3.08
CA ASN A 91 -11.50 -11.60 -1.95
C ASN A 91 -11.08 -11.03 -0.58
N LEU A 92 -10.21 -10.02 -0.53
CA LEU A 92 -9.81 -9.41 0.74
C LEU A 92 -11.00 -8.74 1.42
N GLU A 93 -11.58 -7.75 0.76
CA GLU A 93 -12.56 -6.86 1.36
C GLU A 93 -13.98 -7.38 1.16
N THR A 94 -14.33 -8.51 1.78
CA THR A 94 -15.71 -9.05 1.71
C THR A 94 -16.76 -8.10 2.31
N TRP A 95 -16.33 -7.22 3.22
CA TRP A 95 -17.12 -6.16 3.83
C TRP A 95 -17.33 -4.95 2.89
N PHE A 96 -16.47 -4.77 1.90
CA PHE A 96 -16.39 -3.57 1.05
C PHE A 96 -17.64 -3.34 0.19
N GLN A 97 -18.24 -4.40 -0.33
CA GLN A 97 -19.45 -4.28 -1.16
C GLN A 97 -20.59 -3.58 -0.42
N ARG A 98 -20.78 -3.88 0.89
CA ARG A 98 -21.81 -3.23 1.72
C ARG A 98 -21.45 -1.77 2.02
N PHE A 99 -20.16 -1.50 2.23
CA PHE A 99 -19.65 -0.17 2.44
C PHE A 99 -19.81 0.67 1.17
N PHE A 100 -19.40 0.13 0.03
CA PHE A 100 -19.44 0.80 -1.27
C PHE A 100 -20.87 1.16 -1.73
N ALA A 101 -21.86 0.40 -1.35
CA ALA A 101 -23.27 0.73 -1.62
C ALA A 101 -23.71 2.10 -1.06
N ASN A 102 -22.95 2.67 -0.10
CA ASN A 102 -23.18 4.02 0.43
C ASN A 102 -22.48 5.13 -0.37
N LEU A 103 -21.56 4.77 -1.27
CA LEU A 103 -20.81 5.67 -2.14
C LEU A 103 -21.39 5.59 -3.55
N ARG A 104 -22.62 6.07 -3.72
CA ARG A 104 -23.32 6.00 -5.00
C ARG A 104 -22.54 6.76 -6.07
N ASP A 105 -22.38 6.11 -7.23
CA ASP A 105 -21.81 6.68 -8.46
C ASP A 105 -20.31 7.06 -8.39
N VAL A 106 -19.57 6.67 -7.34
CA VAL A 106 -18.12 6.85 -7.29
C VAL A 106 -17.44 5.71 -8.05
N PRO A 107 -16.58 6.00 -9.05
CA PRO A 107 -15.82 4.96 -9.74
C PRO A 107 -14.87 4.23 -8.79
N SER A 108 -14.54 2.98 -9.13
CA SER A 108 -13.60 2.20 -8.32
C SER A 108 -12.63 1.41 -9.20
N ALA A 109 -11.42 1.20 -8.68
CA ALA A 109 -10.38 0.42 -9.35
C ALA A 109 -9.83 -0.68 -8.40
N THR A 110 -9.69 -1.89 -8.94
CA THR A 110 -9.04 -3.02 -8.29
C THR A 110 -7.54 -2.92 -8.51
N VAL A 111 -6.78 -2.71 -7.43
CA VAL A 111 -5.33 -2.48 -7.55
C VAL A 111 -4.53 -3.76 -7.85
N SER A 112 -5.06 -4.94 -7.55
CA SER A 112 -4.42 -6.23 -7.86
C SER A 112 -4.75 -6.78 -9.25
N GLU A 113 -5.44 -6.05 -10.10
CA GLU A 113 -5.78 -6.54 -11.44
C GLU A 113 -4.51 -6.89 -12.23
N GLY A 114 -4.51 -8.04 -12.91
CA GLY A 114 -3.34 -8.54 -13.64
C GLY A 114 -2.29 -9.26 -12.78
N VAL A 115 -2.42 -9.28 -11.45
CA VAL A 115 -1.60 -10.14 -10.61
C VAL A 115 -2.04 -11.59 -10.78
N GLU A 116 -1.10 -12.50 -11.06
CA GLU A 116 -1.39 -13.94 -11.07
C GLU A 116 -1.63 -14.42 -9.63
N PRO A 117 -2.85 -14.89 -9.30
CA PRO A 117 -3.17 -15.23 -7.92
C PRO A 117 -2.50 -16.53 -7.47
N ILE A 118 -1.98 -16.54 -6.26
CA ILE A 118 -1.56 -17.76 -5.56
C ILE A 118 -2.77 -18.29 -4.80
N GLY A 119 -3.08 -19.57 -4.99
CA GLY A 119 -4.16 -20.25 -4.24
C GLY A 119 -3.75 -20.51 -2.80
N ILE A 120 -4.69 -20.36 -1.85
CA ILE A 120 -4.52 -20.80 -0.47
C ILE A 120 -4.40 -22.34 -0.48
N ALA A 121 -3.35 -22.87 0.16
CA ALA A 121 -2.97 -24.27 0.05
C ALA A 121 -3.84 -25.22 0.87
N GLU A 122 -4.47 -24.73 1.96
CA GLU A 122 -5.21 -25.57 2.91
C GLU A 122 -6.30 -24.81 3.69
N GLY A 123 -7.16 -25.57 4.39
CA GLY A 123 -8.15 -25.03 5.29
C GLY A 123 -9.47 -24.60 4.62
N PRO A 124 -10.34 -23.84 5.31
CA PRO A 124 -11.65 -23.45 4.80
C PRO A 124 -11.61 -22.60 3.52
N TYR A 125 -10.47 -22.03 3.19
CA TYR A 125 -10.26 -21.16 2.03
C TYR A 125 -9.43 -21.82 0.94
N GLU A 126 -9.17 -23.12 1.02
CA GLU A 126 -8.38 -23.87 0.02
C GLU A 126 -8.86 -23.58 -1.41
N GLY A 127 -7.93 -23.30 -2.28
CA GLY A 127 -8.15 -22.98 -3.70
C GLY A 127 -8.68 -21.57 -3.98
N LYS A 128 -9.05 -20.79 -2.96
CA LYS A 128 -9.36 -19.37 -3.14
C LYS A 128 -8.06 -18.57 -3.29
N PRO A 129 -8.09 -17.43 -4.02
CA PRO A 129 -6.91 -16.59 -4.13
C PRO A 129 -6.47 -16.06 -2.75
N ASN A 130 -5.17 -16.14 -2.47
CA ASN A 130 -4.57 -15.46 -1.34
C ASN A 130 -4.58 -13.94 -1.63
N PRO A 131 -5.11 -13.10 -0.73
CA PRO A 131 -5.28 -11.69 -1.02
C PRO A 131 -4.00 -10.84 -0.91
N HIS A 132 -2.95 -11.32 -0.24
CA HIS A 132 -1.80 -10.53 0.22
C HIS A 132 -0.75 -10.25 -0.87
N ALA A 133 -1.21 -9.94 -2.10
CA ALA A 133 -0.31 -9.73 -3.23
C ALA A 133 0.58 -8.48 -3.09
N TRP A 134 0.17 -7.50 -2.28
CA TRP A 134 1.01 -6.33 -1.98
C TRP A 134 2.32 -6.67 -1.25
N MET A 135 2.42 -7.86 -0.65
CA MET A 135 3.66 -8.32 -0.01
C MET A 135 4.72 -8.74 -1.02
N SER A 136 4.36 -8.96 -2.28
CA SER A 136 5.30 -9.24 -3.36
C SER A 136 5.87 -7.94 -3.93
N PRO A 137 7.19 -7.73 -3.92
CA PRO A 137 7.80 -6.59 -4.61
C PRO A 137 7.47 -6.54 -6.10
N SER A 138 7.37 -7.69 -6.77
CA SER A 138 7.03 -7.74 -8.19
C SER A 138 5.56 -7.39 -8.45
N ALA A 139 4.62 -7.86 -7.61
CA ALA A 139 3.21 -7.49 -7.72
C ALA A 139 2.96 -6.02 -7.34
N ALA A 140 3.75 -5.47 -6.41
CA ALA A 140 3.67 -4.05 -6.04
C ALA A 140 3.83 -3.10 -7.24
N LEU A 141 4.67 -3.47 -8.23
CA LEU A 141 4.82 -2.68 -9.44
C LEU A 141 3.52 -2.66 -10.26
N ILE A 142 2.78 -3.78 -10.29
CA ILE A 142 1.45 -3.86 -10.92
C ILE A 142 0.45 -2.97 -10.19
N TYR A 143 0.45 -2.98 -8.85
CA TYR A 143 -0.39 -2.08 -8.05
C TYR A 143 -0.14 -0.61 -8.38
N VAL A 144 1.14 -0.21 -8.47
CA VAL A 144 1.51 1.17 -8.84
C VAL A 144 1.00 1.52 -10.23
N ASP A 145 1.12 0.61 -11.20
CA ASP A 145 0.63 0.84 -12.57
C ASP A 145 -0.90 0.96 -12.62
N ASN A 146 -1.64 0.07 -11.93
CA ASN A 146 -3.11 0.13 -11.87
C ASN A 146 -3.61 1.41 -11.20
N ILE A 147 -2.96 1.84 -10.12
CA ILE A 147 -3.27 3.10 -9.42
C ILE A 147 -3.01 4.29 -10.34
N ARG A 148 -1.86 4.33 -11.04
CA ARG A 148 -1.53 5.36 -12.02
C ARG A 148 -2.59 5.42 -13.12
N ASP A 149 -2.95 4.30 -13.70
CA ASP A 149 -3.89 4.25 -14.82
C ASP A 149 -5.27 4.74 -14.41
N ALA A 150 -5.74 4.36 -13.23
CA ALA A 150 -7.01 4.85 -12.69
C ALA A 150 -6.97 6.36 -12.40
N PHE A 151 -5.89 6.90 -11.84
CA PHE A 151 -5.73 8.34 -11.69
C PHE A 151 -5.71 9.06 -13.03
N VAL A 152 -5.00 8.54 -14.03
CA VAL A 152 -4.94 9.13 -15.38
C VAL A 152 -6.31 9.13 -16.05
N GLU A 153 -7.11 8.08 -15.87
CA GLU A 153 -8.47 7.99 -16.43
C GLU A 153 -9.42 9.00 -15.77
N HIS A 154 -9.39 9.14 -14.45
CA HIS A 154 -10.37 9.92 -13.71
C HIS A 154 -9.94 11.35 -13.39
N ASP A 155 -8.64 11.65 -13.47
CA ASP A 155 -8.06 13.01 -13.34
C ASP A 155 -7.01 13.28 -14.44
N PRO A 156 -7.42 13.34 -15.71
CA PRO A 156 -6.50 13.50 -16.84
C PRO A 156 -5.72 14.81 -16.83
N ALA A 157 -6.17 15.82 -16.08
CA ALA A 157 -5.45 17.09 -15.97
C ALA A 157 -4.07 16.93 -15.29
N ASN A 158 -3.91 15.92 -14.42
CA ASN A 158 -2.69 15.64 -13.70
C ASN A 158 -1.95 14.38 -14.21
N ALA A 159 -2.32 13.86 -15.39
CA ALA A 159 -1.83 12.60 -15.94
C ALA A 159 -0.29 12.46 -15.97
N GLU A 160 0.42 13.52 -16.39
CA GLU A 160 1.89 13.49 -16.48
C GLU A 160 2.55 13.43 -15.09
N THR A 161 1.95 14.06 -14.08
CA THR A 161 2.41 13.95 -12.68
C THR A 161 2.27 12.51 -12.17
N TYR A 162 1.12 11.88 -12.40
CA TYR A 162 0.89 10.50 -11.97
C TYR A 162 1.84 9.51 -12.65
N LYS A 163 2.08 9.66 -13.94
CA LYS A 163 3.04 8.82 -14.68
C LYS A 163 4.46 8.96 -14.15
N ALA A 164 4.92 10.20 -13.96
CA ALA A 164 6.26 10.46 -13.46
C ALA A 164 6.46 9.93 -12.05
N ASN A 165 5.49 10.14 -11.16
CA ASN A 165 5.54 9.66 -9.78
C ASN A 165 5.50 8.13 -9.71
N ALA A 166 4.66 7.47 -10.53
CA ALA A 166 4.59 6.02 -10.58
C ALA A 166 5.94 5.39 -10.98
N GLU A 167 6.60 5.90 -12.02
CA GLU A 167 7.92 5.42 -12.44
C GLU A 167 8.96 5.63 -11.34
N ALA A 168 8.98 6.80 -10.70
CA ALA A 168 9.89 7.08 -9.60
C ALA A 168 9.63 6.15 -8.39
N TYR A 169 8.37 5.87 -8.09
CA TYR A 169 8.02 5.02 -6.95
C TYR A 169 8.35 3.54 -7.21
N LYS A 170 8.12 3.04 -8.43
CA LYS A 170 8.56 1.68 -8.84
C LYS A 170 10.07 1.50 -8.73
N ALA A 171 10.85 2.51 -9.12
CA ALA A 171 12.30 2.50 -8.94
C ALA A 171 12.68 2.40 -7.46
N ARG A 172 12.05 3.18 -6.58
CA ARG A 172 12.29 3.14 -5.13
C ARG A 172 11.94 1.78 -4.51
N ILE A 173 10.82 1.14 -4.92
CA ILE A 173 10.47 -0.22 -4.47
C ILE A 173 11.60 -1.18 -4.84
N THR A 174 12.04 -1.17 -6.09
CA THR A 174 13.09 -2.05 -6.60
C THR A 174 14.42 -1.82 -5.86
N GLU A 175 14.83 -0.58 -5.69
CA GLU A 175 16.06 -0.20 -4.98
C GLU A 175 16.03 -0.61 -3.50
N THR A 176 14.87 -0.49 -2.84
CA THR A 176 14.69 -0.87 -1.44
C THR A 176 14.86 -2.37 -1.23
N ILE A 177 14.35 -3.18 -2.16
CA ILE A 177 14.28 -4.64 -1.99
C ILE A 177 15.52 -5.36 -2.54
N ALA A 178 16.18 -4.85 -3.54
CA ALA A 178 17.32 -5.53 -4.21
C ALA A 178 18.43 -6.01 -3.25
N PRO A 179 18.91 -5.23 -2.26
CA PRO A 179 19.93 -5.69 -1.32
C PRO A 179 19.43 -6.84 -0.44
N ILE A 180 18.17 -6.79 0.01
CA ILE A 180 17.58 -7.82 0.88
C ILE A 180 17.39 -9.13 0.10
N GLN A 181 16.94 -9.03 -1.15
CA GLN A 181 16.82 -10.20 -2.03
C GLN A 181 18.19 -10.85 -2.26
N THR A 182 19.24 -10.06 -2.39
CA THR A 182 20.62 -10.57 -2.50
C THR A 182 21.04 -11.30 -1.22
N GLU A 183 20.77 -10.74 -0.04
CA GLU A 183 21.05 -11.36 1.25
C GLU A 183 20.30 -12.70 1.41
N LEU A 184 18.98 -12.71 1.15
CA LEU A 184 18.15 -13.91 1.23
C LEU A 184 18.60 -15.00 0.24
N SER A 185 19.07 -14.62 -0.95
CA SER A 185 19.60 -15.58 -1.91
C SER A 185 20.88 -16.29 -1.44
N GLY A 186 21.60 -15.71 -0.50
CA GLY A 186 22.76 -16.30 0.18
C GLY A 186 22.41 -17.32 1.25
N VAL A 187 21.16 -17.35 1.75
CA VAL A 187 20.71 -18.35 2.74
C VAL A 187 20.70 -19.74 2.11
N PRO A 188 21.26 -20.79 2.73
CA PRO A 188 21.20 -22.16 2.21
C PRO A 188 19.75 -22.63 2.00
N GLU A 189 19.49 -23.35 0.90
CA GLU A 189 18.13 -23.78 0.52
C GLU A 189 17.41 -24.56 1.62
N ALA A 190 18.13 -25.40 2.36
CA ALA A 190 17.58 -26.18 3.48
C ALA A 190 17.04 -25.30 4.62
N ARG A 191 17.52 -24.06 4.72
CA ARG A 191 17.13 -23.09 5.76
C ARG A 191 16.12 -22.04 5.26
N ARG A 192 15.75 -22.05 3.98
CA ARG A 192 14.83 -21.06 3.37
C ARG A 192 13.37 -21.36 3.73
N TRP A 193 13.07 -21.41 5.03
CA TRP A 193 11.71 -21.56 5.52
C TRP A 193 11.21 -20.26 6.15
N LEU A 194 10.09 -19.78 5.65
CA LEU A 194 9.36 -18.67 6.25
C LEU A 194 8.17 -19.24 7.03
N VAL A 195 8.29 -19.29 8.35
CA VAL A 195 7.24 -19.80 9.23
C VAL A 195 6.57 -18.64 9.94
N THR A 196 5.25 -18.50 9.77
CA THR A 196 4.46 -17.37 10.23
C THR A 196 3.18 -17.84 10.92
N SER A 197 2.46 -16.95 11.58
CA SER A 197 1.14 -17.31 12.11
C SER A 197 0.13 -17.41 10.98
N GLU A 198 0.09 -16.42 10.09
CA GLU A 198 -0.81 -16.37 8.95
C GLU A 198 -0.09 -16.68 7.63
N GLY A 199 -0.80 -17.27 6.68
CA GLY A 199 -0.36 -17.48 5.29
C GLY A 199 -0.41 -16.20 4.44
N ALA A 200 0.09 -15.09 4.99
CA ALA A 200 0.04 -13.77 4.38
C ALA A 200 1.25 -13.45 3.49
N PHE A 201 2.24 -14.33 3.44
CA PHE A 201 3.51 -14.05 2.80
C PHE A 201 3.78 -14.90 1.54
N SER A 202 2.78 -15.61 1.02
CA SER A 202 2.95 -16.54 -0.11
C SER A 202 3.57 -15.87 -1.34
N TYR A 203 3.17 -14.65 -1.66
CA TYR A 203 3.75 -13.90 -2.80
C TYR A 203 5.17 -13.42 -2.52
N LEU A 204 5.46 -12.97 -1.30
CA LEU A 204 6.82 -12.61 -0.88
C LEU A 204 7.73 -13.84 -0.85
N ALA A 205 7.25 -14.96 -0.31
CA ALA A 205 7.98 -16.21 -0.27
C ALA A 205 8.34 -16.70 -1.68
N ARG A 206 7.40 -16.64 -2.62
CA ARG A 206 7.65 -16.91 -4.03
C ARG A 206 8.78 -16.04 -4.60
N ASP A 207 8.69 -14.72 -4.40
CA ASP A 207 9.64 -13.76 -4.98
C ASP A 207 11.05 -13.91 -4.39
N PHE A 208 11.16 -14.37 -3.14
CA PHE A 208 12.44 -14.59 -2.46
C PHE A 208 12.92 -16.05 -2.47
N GLY A 209 12.17 -16.97 -3.07
CA GLY A 209 12.50 -18.39 -3.12
C GLY A 209 12.50 -19.06 -1.75
N LEU A 210 11.58 -18.64 -0.87
CA LEU A 210 11.36 -19.20 0.45
C LEU A 210 10.26 -20.26 0.41
N LYS A 211 10.34 -21.26 1.29
CA LYS A 211 9.27 -22.23 1.56
C LYS A 211 8.39 -21.68 2.66
N GLU A 212 7.11 -21.49 2.37
CA GLU A 212 6.16 -20.95 3.34
C GLU A 212 5.57 -22.08 4.21
N LEU A 213 5.40 -21.79 5.50
CA LEU A 213 4.66 -22.61 6.46
C LEU A 213 3.94 -21.67 7.43
N TYR A 214 2.66 -21.91 7.73
CA TYR A 214 1.88 -21.03 8.59
C TYR A 214 0.95 -21.80 9.54
N LEU A 215 0.57 -21.16 10.65
CA LEU A 215 -0.32 -21.74 11.64
C LEU A 215 -1.78 -21.77 11.18
N TRP A 216 -2.20 -20.79 10.35
CA TRP A 216 -3.52 -20.71 9.71
C TRP A 216 -3.46 -19.90 8.42
N PRO A 217 -4.39 -20.15 7.49
CA PRO A 217 -4.27 -19.59 6.13
C PRO A 217 -4.53 -18.08 6.02
N ILE A 218 -5.55 -17.57 6.72
CA ILE A 218 -5.88 -16.13 6.76
C ILE A 218 -6.58 -15.76 8.07
N ASN A 219 -6.48 -14.50 8.50
CA ASN A 219 -7.04 -13.99 9.76
C ASN A 219 -8.58 -13.80 9.76
N ALA A 220 -9.30 -14.34 8.77
CA ALA A 220 -10.72 -14.06 8.57
C ALA A 220 -11.63 -14.57 9.69
N ASP A 221 -11.38 -15.76 10.26
CA ASP A 221 -12.35 -16.43 11.14
C ASP A 221 -11.80 -16.93 12.47
N GLN A 222 -10.60 -17.47 12.52
CA GLN A 222 -10.03 -18.07 13.74
C GLN A 222 -8.49 -18.11 13.74
N GLN A 223 -7.90 -17.80 14.87
CA GLN A 223 -6.50 -18.07 15.13
C GLN A 223 -6.33 -19.56 15.34
N GLY A 224 -5.78 -20.26 14.39
CA GLY A 224 -5.33 -21.64 14.36
C GLY A 224 -5.96 -22.68 15.31
N THR A 225 -6.33 -23.82 14.79
CA THR A 225 -6.77 -24.95 15.61
C THR A 225 -5.56 -25.64 16.26
N PRO A 226 -5.74 -26.37 17.39
CA PRO A 226 -4.69 -27.17 17.98
C PRO A 226 -4.07 -28.19 17.01
N GLN A 227 -4.83 -28.65 16.01
CA GLN A 227 -4.33 -29.56 15.00
C GLN A 227 -3.38 -28.85 14.01
N GLN A 228 -3.71 -27.65 13.57
CA GLN A 228 -2.85 -26.82 12.69
C GLN A 228 -1.53 -26.46 13.41
N VAL A 229 -1.62 -26.00 14.67
CA VAL A 229 -0.44 -25.69 15.47
C VAL A 229 0.47 -26.93 15.62
N ARG A 230 -0.11 -28.10 15.90
CA ARG A 230 0.66 -29.36 16.00
C ARG A 230 1.33 -29.72 14.67
N HIS A 231 0.62 -29.58 13.56
CA HIS A 231 1.17 -29.85 12.22
C HIS A 231 2.41 -28.99 11.94
N VAL A 232 2.36 -27.70 12.24
CA VAL A 232 3.51 -26.80 12.10
C VAL A 232 4.67 -27.21 13.01
N ILE A 233 4.41 -27.56 14.29
CA ILE A 233 5.43 -28.05 15.23
C ILE A 233 6.14 -29.30 14.66
N ASP A 234 5.37 -30.24 14.11
CA ASP A 234 5.92 -31.49 13.57
C ASP A 234 6.83 -31.21 12.37
N ILE A 235 6.38 -30.37 11.42
CA ILE A 235 7.20 -29.98 10.25
C ILE A 235 8.45 -29.21 10.68
N MET A 236 8.34 -28.29 11.63
CA MET A 236 9.48 -27.52 12.12
C MET A 236 10.55 -28.42 12.77
N ARG A 237 10.13 -29.44 13.52
CA ARG A 237 11.04 -30.43 14.13
C ARG A 237 11.68 -31.33 13.09
N GLU A 238 10.89 -31.85 12.13
CA GLU A 238 11.36 -32.72 11.06
C GLU A 238 12.42 -32.05 10.18
N ASN A 239 12.22 -30.77 9.87
CA ASN A 239 13.12 -30.01 8.99
C ASN A 239 14.15 -29.16 9.78
N ALA A 240 14.21 -29.27 11.11
CA ALA A 240 15.07 -28.49 11.98
C ALA A 240 14.98 -26.95 11.69
N ILE A 241 13.77 -26.46 11.51
CA ILE A 241 13.52 -25.04 11.18
C ILE A 241 13.82 -24.16 12.40
N PRO A 242 14.75 -23.18 12.29
CA PRO A 242 15.29 -22.50 13.46
C PRO A 242 14.47 -21.30 13.93
N VAL A 243 13.50 -20.81 13.13
CA VAL A 243 12.82 -19.54 13.41
C VAL A 243 11.36 -19.56 12.99
N ILE A 244 10.52 -18.87 13.77
CA ILE A 244 9.12 -18.58 13.47
C ILE A 244 8.81 -17.10 13.78
N PHE A 245 7.93 -16.48 13.02
CA PHE A 245 7.51 -15.07 13.15
C PHE A 245 6.02 -14.97 13.43
N SER A 246 5.57 -13.79 13.85
CA SER A 246 4.15 -13.43 13.93
C SER A 246 3.88 -12.13 13.16
N GLU A 247 2.61 -11.80 12.93
CA GLU A 247 2.19 -10.58 12.26
C GLU A 247 1.80 -9.48 13.27
N SER A 248 1.84 -8.22 12.82
CA SER A 248 1.62 -7.04 13.67
C SER A 248 0.18 -6.83 14.12
N THR A 249 -0.81 -7.35 13.36
CA THR A 249 -2.24 -7.15 13.60
C THR A 249 -2.87 -8.19 14.54
N ILE A 250 -2.08 -9.18 14.96
CA ILE A 250 -2.52 -10.30 15.82
C ILE A 250 -1.61 -10.51 17.03
N SER A 251 -2.08 -11.37 17.96
CA SER A 251 -1.28 -11.75 19.11
C SER A 251 -0.07 -12.62 18.72
N PRO A 252 1.15 -12.34 19.20
CA PRO A 252 2.32 -13.18 18.95
C PRO A 252 2.31 -14.50 19.74
N ALA A 253 1.41 -14.66 20.70
CA ALA A 253 1.40 -15.78 21.65
C ALA A 253 1.40 -17.18 20.99
N PRO A 254 0.64 -17.45 19.90
CA PRO A 254 0.71 -18.74 19.21
C PRO A 254 2.09 -19.04 18.62
N ALA A 255 2.72 -18.07 17.93
CA ALA A 255 4.05 -18.22 17.36
C ALA A 255 5.12 -18.40 18.44
N GLU A 256 5.04 -17.65 19.54
CA GLU A 256 5.92 -17.80 20.69
C GLU A 256 5.75 -19.17 21.38
N GLN A 257 4.53 -19.71 21.43
CA GLN A 257 4.28 -21.06 21.92
C GLN A 257 4.98 -22.10 21.04
N VAL A 258 4.82 -22.02 19.73
CA VAL A 258 5.48 -22.93 18.78
C VAL A 258 7.00 -22.83 18.90
N ALA A 259 7.55 -21.64 19.02
CA ALA A 259 8.98 -21.42 19.24
C ALA A 259 9.47 -22.17 20.51
N ARG A 260 8.76 -22.02 21.65
CA ARG A 260 9.10 -22.73 22.89
C ARG A 260 9.01 -24.26 22.76
N GLU A 261 7.98 -24.76 22.05
CA GLU A 261 7.77 -26.21 21.94
C GLU A 261 8.73 -26.90 20.97
N THR A 262 9.21 -26.16 19.93
CA THR A 262 10.15 -26.67 18.94
C THR A 262 11.62 -26.43 19.33
N GLY A 263 11.89 -25.50 20.24
CA GLY A 263 13.22 -24.99 20.51
C GLY A 263 13.71 -23.99 19.49
N ALA A 264 12.85 -23.59 18.53
CA ALA A 264 13.15 -22.54 17.56
C ALA A 264 13.15 -21.16 18.21
N LYS A 265 13.79 -20.20 17.54
CA LYS A 265 13.76 -18.79 17.95
C LYS A 265 12.45 -18.14 17.51
N TYR A 266 11.88 -17.28 18.35
CA TYR A 266 10.89 -16.30 17.90
C TYR A 266 11.61 -15.14 17.22
N GLY A 267 11.43 -15.01 15.89
CA GLY A 267 12.17 -14.06 15.05
C GLY A 267 11.64 -12.62 15.11
N GLY A 268 10.47 -12.43 15.74
CA GLY A 268 9.86 -11.12 15.90
C GLY A 268 8.58 -10.93 15.08
N VAL A 269 8.17 -9.66 14.95
CA VAL A 269 6.93 -9.26 14.28
C VAL A 269 7.21 -8.87 12.84
N LEU A 270 6.41 -9.39 11.91
CA LEU A 270 6.34 -9.00 10.52
C LEU A 270 5.12 -8.08 10.29
N TYR A 271 5.27 -7.08 9.46
CA TYR A 271 4.18 -6.17 9.12
C TYR A 271 3.59 -6.55 7.78
N VAL A 272 2.26 -6.63 7.68
CA VAL A 272 1.56 -7.08 6.46
C VAL A 272 0.30 -6.25 6.16
N ASP A 273 -0.70 -6.27 7.05
CA ASP A 273 -2.06 -5.79 6.75
C ASP A 273 -2.24 -4.29 6.95
N SER A 274 -1.34 -3.67 7.69
CA SER A 274 -1.49 -2.27 8.06
C SER A 274 -0.15 -1.58 8.24
N LEU A 275 -0.11 -0.31 7.90
CA LEU A 275 0.96 0.58 8.30
C LEU A 275 0.83 0.96 9.78
N SER A 276 1.92 1.39 10.37
CA SER A 276 1.93 1.98 11.71
C SER A 276 1.52 3.46 11.68
N GLU A 277 1.34 4.04 12.87
CA GLU A 277 1.28 5.49 13.03
C GLU A 277 2.60 6.14 12.54
N PRO A 278 2.62 7.46 12.25
CA PRO A 278 3.79 8.14 11.67
C PRO A 278 5.07 8.03 12.49
N ASP A 279 4.99 7.84 13.79
CA ASP A 279 6.11 7.65 14.71
C ASP A 279 6.43 6.16 14.99
N GLY A 280 5.70 5.26 14.35
CA GLY A 280 5.87 3.82 14.50
C GLY A 280 6.91 3.22 13.54
N PRO A 281 7.09 1.89 13.57
CA PRO A 281 8.18 1.22 12.85
C PRO A 281 8.00 1.16 11.33
N VAL A 282 6.77 1.19 10.82
CA VAL A 282 6.46 1.05 9.38
C VAL A 282 5.41 2.09 8.93
N PRO A 283 5.74 3.39 8.97
CA PRO A 283 4.80 4.44 8.59
C PRO A 283 4.50 4.50 7.09
N THR A 284 5.32 3.85 6.26
CA THR A 284 5.16 3.81 4.80
C THR A 284 5.18 2.38 4.28
N TYR A 285 4.67 2.18 3.08
CA TYR A 285 4.72 0.87 2.42
C TYR A 285 6.16 0.41 2.14
N LEU A 286 7.07 1.32 1.79
CA LEU A 286 8.48 0.98 1.63
C LEU A 286 9.09 0.52 2.96
N ASP A 287 8.76 1.17 4.08
CA ASP A 287 9.20 0.72 5.40
C ASP A 287 8.61 -0.64 5.75
N LEU A 288 7.34 -0.90 5.44
CA LEU A 288 6.70 -2.19 5.65
C LEU A 288 7.45 -3.30 4.91
N LEU A 289 7.70 -3.14 3.61
CA LEU A 289 8.45 -4.12 2.82
C LEU A 289 9.88 -4.30 3.34
N ARG A 290 10.58 -3.21 3.61
CA ARG A 290 11.96 -3.22 4.08
C ARG A 290 12.08 -3.88 5.45
N VAL A 291 11.37 -3.39 6.46
CA VAL A 291 11.46 -3.88 7.84
C VAL A 291 11.05 -5.35 7.93
N THR A 292 9.97 -5.74 7.26
CA THR A 292 9.53 -7.13 7.21
C THR A 292 10.56 -8.02 6.55
N SER A 293 11.09 -7.65 5.39
CA SER A 293 12.07 -8.46 4.67
C SER A 293 13.42 -8.52 5.39
N GLU A 294 13.90 -7.43 6.00
CA GLU A 294 15.11 -7.41 6.85
C GLU A 294 14.94 -8.30 8.10
N THR A 295 13.75 -8.29 8.73
CA THR A 295 13.45 -9.14 9.88
C THR A 295 13.52 -10.61 9.50
N ILE A 296 12.96 -10.98 8.33
CA ILE A 296 13.05 -12.34 7.79
C ILE A 296 14.51 -12.71 7.52
N ALA A 297 15.24 -11.87 6.79
CA ALA A 297 16.64 -12.13 6.44
C ALA A 297 17.51 -12.34 7.68
N LYS A 298 17.37 -11.48 8.68
CA LYS A 298 18.05 -11.61 9.96
C LYS A 298 17.73 -12.92 10.69
N GLY A 299 16.44 -13.28 10.75
CA GLY A 299 16.02 -14.53 11.40
C GLY A 299 16.54 -15.78 10.71
N LEU A 300 16.67 -15.77 9.39
CA LEU A 300 17.19 -16.89 8.60
C LEU A 300 18.72 -16.97 8.59
N ALA A 301 19.43 -15.87 8.85
CA ALA A 301 20.89 -15.84 8.90
C ALA A 301 21.47 -16.42 10.20
N GLU A 302 20.74 -16.35 11.32
CA GLU A 302 21.14 -16.87 12.65
C GLU A 302 20.89 -18.37 12.79
#